data_d2b54e15437105a882700853f6add977
#
_entry.id   d2b54e15437105a882700853f6add977
#
_cell.length_a   1.000
_cell.length_b   1.000
_cell.length_c   1.000
_cell.angle_alpha   90.00
_cell.angle_beta   90.00
_cell.angle_gamma   90.00
#
_symmetry.space_group_name_H-M   'P 1'
#
loop_
_entity.id
_entity.type
_entity.pdbx_description
1 polymer ?
#
loop_
_entity_poly.entity_id
_entity_poly.type
_entity_poly.pdbx_seq_one_letter_code
_entity_poly.pdbx_strand_id
1 'polypeptide(L)'
;MYTTDQFEGMVAGTITIKGHQGDAINTYLARPEGPGPFPAIVVIHHLPGWDELYREFTRKFAHHGYLAISPDLYCREAKGTPEDVAAAVRADGGVSDEQVMSDVQSAAEYVLSLPSSNGKVAVFGTCSGGRHAFLSGCQLDVFNAVIECWGGNVIMDQSQLTDKQPVSPNSYTAQLSAPILGLFGDLDQSPTPEQVNQHEQELKDAGKNYEFHRYPEAGHGFLYYDRPIYHQSSAVDGWEKMFDFLGRTVS
;
A
#
# COMPACT_ATOMS: atom_id res chain seq x y z
N MET A 1 -0.30 21.98 -1.69
CA MET A 1 -0.19 21.89 -0.22
C MET A 1 -1.58 21.61 0.33
N TYR A 2 -1.79 20.45 0.92
CA TYR A 2 -3.06 20.14 1.57
C TYR A 2 -3.19 21.00 2.82
N THR A 3 -4.22 21.82 2.87
CA THR A 3 -4.59 22.54 4.08
C THR A 3 -5.56 21.65 4.84
N THR A 4 -5.20 21.28 6.06
CA THR A 4 -6.03 20.45 6.95
C THR A 4 -7.13 21.22 7.66
N ASP A 5 -7.17 22.50 7.45
CA ASP A 5 -8.13 23.46 8.02
C ASP A 5 -9.57 23.22 7.54
N GLN A 6 -9.75 22.42 6.50
CA GLN A 6 -11.08 22.06 5.97
C GLN A 6 -11.67 20.80 6.64
N PHE A 7 -10.88 20.06 7.43
CA PHE A 7 -11.25 18.76 7.96
C PHE A 7 -11.16 18.77 9.49
N GLU A 8 -12.14 19.38 10.13
CA GLU A 8 -12.20 19.48 11.60
C GLU A 8 -12.53 18.16 12.29
N GLY A 9 -13.09 17.19 11.56
CA GLY A 9 -13.43 15.89 12.10
C GLY A 9 -13.23 14.74 11.13
N MET A 10 -13.10 13.54 11.69
CA MET A 10 -13.10 12.31 10.90
C MET A 10 -13.95 11.23 11.58
N VAL A 11 -14.49 10.34 10.80
CA VAL A 11 -15.11 9.10 11.25
C VAL A 11 -14.15 7.97 10.96
N ALA A 12 -13.78 7.19 11.99
CA ALA A 12 -12.90 6.05 11.82
C ALA A 12 -13.36 4.84 12.62
N GLY A 13 -13.24 3.65 12.07
CA GLY A 13 -13.61 2.41 12.74
C GLY A 13 -13.45 1.17 11.88
N THR A 14 -13.57 0.02 12.52
CA THR A 14 -13.56 -1.27 11.82
C THR A 14 -14.94 -1.56 11.26
N ILE A 15 -14.97 -1.90 9.99
CA ILE A 15 -16.16 -2.38 9.27
C ILE A 15 -15.87 -3.78 8.71
N THR A 16 -16.88 -4.43 8.18
CA THR A 16 -16.74 -5.71 7.46
C THR A 16 -17.15 -5.50 6.01
N ILE A 17 -16.30 -5.94 5.08
CA ILE A 17 -16.61 -5.98 3.65
C ILE A 17 -16.56 -7.43 3.14
N LYS A 18 -17.03 -7.66 1.93
CA LYS A 18 -16.87 -8.95 1.25
C LYS A 18 -15.55 -8.93 0.48
N GLY A 19 -14.67 -9.87 0.77
CA GLY A 19 -13.40 -10.06 0.07
C GLY A 19 -13.44 -11.24 -0.89
N HIS A 20 -12.28 -11.87 -1.05
CA HIS A 20 -12.08 -13.03 -1.92
C HIS A 20 -13.14 -14.12 -1.66
N GLN A 21 -13.70 -14.66 -2.74
CA GLN A 21 -14.77 -15.67 -2.72
C GLN A 21 -16.02 -15.29 -1.90
N GLY A 22 -16.20 -14.00 -1.57
CA GLY A 22 -17.33 -13.49 -0.80
C GLY A 22 -17.16 -13.61 0.72
N ASP A 23 -15.97 -13.95 1.19
CA ASP A 23 -15.62 -14.01 2.62
C ASP A 23 -15.77 -12.66 3.30
N ALA A 24 -16.20 -12.68 4.54
CA ALA A 24 -16.24 -11.47 5.37
C ALA A 24 -14.85 -11.15 5.89
N ILE A 25 -14.31 -9.99 5.52
CA ILE A 25 -13.02 -9.50 6.01
C ILE A 25 -13.18 -8.21 6.81
N ASN A 26 -12.44 -8.11 7.91
CA ASN A 26 -12.35 -6.89 8.68
C ASN A 26 -11.54 -5.85 7.91
N THR A 27 -11.96 -4.60 8.03
CA THR A 27 -11.35 -3.51 7.29
C THR A 27 -11.44 -2.23 8.10
N TYR A 28 -10.33 -1.52 8.27
CA TYR A 28 -10.36 -0.23 8.94
C TYR A 28 -10.67 0.87 7.93
N LEU A 29 -11.73 1.60 8.16
CA LEU A 29 -12.16 2.74 7.35
C LEU A 29 -11.95 4.01 8.15
N ALA A 30 -11.33 5.02 7.55
CA ALA A 30 -11.28 6.38 8.07
C ALA A 30 -11.62 7.37 6.95
N ARG A 31 -12.45 8.35 7.25
CA ARG A 31 -12.86 9.36 6.28
C ARG A 31 -13.04 10.72 6.94
N PRO A 32 -12.83 11.82 6.21
CA PRO A 32 -13.22 13.14 6.68
C PRO A 32 -14.72 13.22 6.96
N GLU A 33 -15.14 14.08 7.87
CA GLU A 33 -16.52 14.52 7.95
C GLU A 33 -16.81 15.50 6.81
N GLY A 34 -18.06 15.49 6.35
CA GLY A 34 -18.49 16.37 5.26
C GLY A 34 -18.97 15.64 4.01
N PRO A 35 -19.51 16.39 3.04
CA PRO A 35 -20.16 15.81 1.87
C PRO A 35 -19.19 15.30 0.80
N GLY A 36 -17.90 15.70 0.83
CA GLY A 36 -16.96 15.45 -0.25
C GLY A 36 -17.19 16.39 -1.46
N PRO A 37 -16.82 15.99 -2.68
CA PRO A 37 -16.25 14.68 -2.99
C PRO A 37 -14.79 14.54 -2.55
N PHE A 38 -14.41 13.36 -2.03
CA PHE A 38 -13.06 13.04 -1.57
C PHE A 38 -12.42 11.97 -2.45
N PRO A 39 -11.11 12.07 -2.77
CA PRO A 39 -10.36 10.96 -3.35
C PRO A 39 -10.22 9.81 -2.35
N ALA A 40 -10.02 8.60 -2.85
CA ALA A 40 -9.88 7.43 -2.01
C ALA A 40 -8.45 6.86 -2.05
N ILE A 41 -8.11 6.08 -1.01
CA ILE A 41 -6.86 5.33 -0.94
C ILE A 41 -7.05 4.00 -0.20
N VAL A 42 -6.54 2.91 -0.81
CA VAL A 42 -6.41 1.61 -0.16
C VAL A 42 -5.02 1.52 0.47
N VAL A 43 -4.97 1.18 1.76
CA VAL A 43 -3.76 1.10 2.58
C VAL A 43 -3.45 -0.37 2.85
N ILE A 44 -2.42 -0.91 2.18
CA ILE A 44 -2.01 -2.31 2.30
C ILE A 44 -0.96 -2.44 3.40
N HIS A 45 -1.22 -3.28 4.39
CA HIS A 45 -0.36 -3.47 5.54
C HIS A 45 0.91 -4.30 5.22
N HIS A 46 1.91 -4.18 6.08
CA HIS A 46 3.16 -4.91 6.00
C HIS A 46 3.07 -6.35 6.53
N LEU A 47 4.16 -7.12 6.42
CA LEU A 47 4.18 -8.50 6.89
C LEU A 47 3.88 -8.68 8.39
N PRO A 48 4.31 -7.80 9.34
CA PRO A 48 3.87 -7.90 10.73
C PRO A 48 2.35 -7.91 10.93
N GLY A 49 1.58 -7.50 9.91
CA GLY A 49 0.14 -7.66 9.91
C GLY A 49 -0.62 -6.35 10.02
N TRP A 50 -1.92 -6.49 10.24
CA TRP A 50 -2.87 -5.38 10.33
C TRP A 50 -2.86 -4.77 11.75
N ASP A 51 -1.78 -4.06 12.06
CA ASP A 51 -1.50 -3.48 13.37
C ASP A 51 -2.00 -2.02 13.53
N GLU A 52 -1.72 -1.42 14.68
CA GLU A 52 -2.14 -0.05 14.98
C GLU A 52 -1.45 0.98 14.05
N LEU A 53 -0.22 0.73 13.62
CA LEU A 53 0.49 1.62 12.72
C LEU A 53 -0.28 1.83 11.40
N TYR A 54 -0.87 0.75 10.84
CA TYR A 54 -1.67 0.88 9.61
C TYR A 54 -3.02 1.54 9.82
N ARG A 55 -3.61 1.38 11.00
CA ARG A 55 -4.80 2.17 11.38
C ARG A 55 -4.46 3.65 11.50
N GLU A 56 -3.29 3.98 12.03
CA GLU A 56 -2.82 5.37 12.09
C GLU A 56 -2.47 5.95 10.72
N PHE A 57 -1.83 5.20 9.84
CA PHE A 57 -1.63 5.62 8.44
C PHE A 57 -2.97 5.87 7.75
N THR A 58 -3.95 4.99 7.96
CA THR A 58 -5.30 5.17 7.42
C THR A 58 -5.95 6.46 7.93
N ARG A 59 -5.85 6.74 9.24
CA ARG A 59 -6.32 8.01 9.83
C ARG A 59 -5.53 9.21 9.31
N LYS A 60 -4.22 9.07 9.08
CA LYS A 60 -3.40 10.15 8.52
C LYS A 60 -3.86 10.53 7.11
N PHE A 61 -4.14 9.57 6.24
CA PHE A 61 -4.72 9.87 4.94
C PHE A 61 -6.09 10.54 5.07
N ALA A 62 -6.95 10.05 5.98
CA ALA A 62 -8.25 10.67 6.21
C ALA A 62 -8.13 12.11 6.71
N HIS A 63 -7.16 12.40 7.60
CA HIS A 63 -6.87 13.76 8.06
C HIS A 63 -6.46 14.69 6.91
N HIS A 64 -5.84 14.14 5.88
CA HIS A 64 -5.45 14.90 4.68
C HIS A 64 -6.51 14.86 3.56
N GLY A 65 -7.74 14.44 3.85
CA GLY A 65 -8.86 14.57 2.92
C GLY A 65 -9.15 13.34 2.04
N TYR A 66 -8.70 12.16 2.43
CA TYR A 66 -8.93 10.93 1.68
C TYR A 66 -9.97 10.02 2.35
N LEU A 67 -10.77 9.31 1.55
CA LEU A 67 -11.49 8.12 1.99
C LEU A 67 -10.48 6.98 2.09
N ALA A 68 -9.95 6.71 3.27
CA ALA A 68 -8.88 5.74 3.47
C ALA A 68 -9.40 4.42 4.03
N ILE A 69 -8.99 3.31 3.42
CA ILE A 69 -9.44 1.97 3.79
C ILE A 69 -8.26 1.00 3.86
N SER A 70 -8.17 0.22 4.94
CA SER A 70 -7.12 -0.78 5.16
C SER A 70 -7.75 -2.14 5.45
N PRO A 71 -7.75 -3.08 4.48
CA PRO A 71 -8.26 -4.43 4.69
C PRO A 71 -7.28 -5.26 5.52
N ASP A 72 -7.82 -6.12 6.40
CA ASP A 72 -7.07 -7.17 7.09
C ASP A 72 -6.87 -8.37 6.15
N LEU A 73 -5.77 -8.36 5.43
CA LEU A 73 -5.44 -9.39 4.44
C LEU A 73 -5.08 -10.74 5.06
N TYR A 74 -4.88 -10.78 6.38
CA TYR A 74 -4.48 -11.99 7.10
C TYR A 74 -5.61 -12.60 7.95
N CYS A 75 -6.81 -12.06 7.89
CA CYS A 75 -7.94 -12.49 8.74
C CYS A 75 -8.32 -13.97 8.60
N ARG A 76 -7.91 -14.63 7.49
CA ARG A 76 -8.15 -16.06 7.22
C ARG A 76 -6.99 -16.96 7.62
N GLU A 77 -5.79 -16.40 7.78
CA GLU A 77 -4.55 -17.18 7.87
C GLU A 77 -4.32 -17.72 9.28
N ALA A 78 -4.57 -16.91 10.30
CA ALA A 78 -4.43 -17.31 11.70
C ALA A 78 -5.23 -16.40 12.64
N LYS A 79 -5.30 -16.81 13.91
CA LYS A 79 -5.86 -16.01 15.01
C LYS A 79 -4.77 -15.76 16.04
N GLY A 80 -4.79 -14.59 16.66
CA GLY A 80 -3.82 -14.21 17.69
C GLY A 80 -3.43 -12.76 17.61
N THR A 81 -2.29 -12.43 18.18
CA THR A 81 -1.67 -11.11 18.03
C THR A 81 -1.19 -10.91 16.58
N PRO A 82 -0.97 -9.66 16.12
CA PRO A 82 -0.37 -9.43 14.80
C PRO A 82 0.94 -10.21 14.58
N GLU A 83 1.76 -10.34 15.61
CA GLU A 83 3.02 -11.09 15.57
C GLU A 83 2.81 -12.60 15.37
N ASP A 84 1.82 -13.19 16.05
CA ASP A 84 1.48 -14.62 15.90
C ASP A 84 0.97 -14.90 14.49
N VAL A 85 0.08 -14.04 13.99
CA VAL A 85 -0.46 -14.12 12.62
C VAL A 85 0.64 -13.98 11.59
N ALA A 86 1.53 -13.01 11.75
CA ALA A 86 2.67 -12.81 10.86
C ALA A 86 3.64 -14.00 10.86
N ALA A 87 3.86 -14.63 12.00
CA ALA A 87 4.69 -15.84 12.11
C ALA A 87 4.05 -17.01 11.35
N ALA A 88 2.74 -17.21 11.50
CA ALA A 88 1.98 -18.24 10.78
C ALA A 88 2.02 -18.01 9.27
N VAL A 89 1.77 -16.78 8.81
CA VAL A 89 1.82 -16.38 7.38
C VAL A 89 3.21 -16.67 6.79
N ARG A 90 4.30 -16.32 7.50
CA ARG A 90 5.65 -16.63 7.04
C ARG A 90 5.92 -18.12 6.92
N ALA A 91 5.50 -18.89 7.93
CA ALA A 91 5.69 -20.34 7.96
C ALA A 91 4.94 -21.04 6.81
N ASP A 92 3.84 -20.45 6.34
CA ASP A 92 2.98 -20.98 5.26
C ASP A 92 3.29 -20.40 3.87
N GLY A 93 4.44 -19.75 3.70
CA GLY A 93 4.91 -19.23 2.41
C GLY A 93 4.24 -17.95 1.92
N GLY A 94 3.63 -17.19 2.81
CA GLY A 94 2.96 -15.93 2.52
C GLY A 94 1.44 -16.09 2.34
N VAL A 95 0.79 -15.02 1.90
CA VAL A 95 -0.63 -15.02 1.49
C VAL A 95 -0.71 -15.14 -0.03
N SER A 96 -1.74 -15.80 -0.55
CA SER A 96 -1.96 -15.94 -1.98
C SER A 96 -2.13 -14.58 -2.67
N ASP A 97 -1.37 -14.36 -3.75
CA ASP A 97 -1.50 -13.15 -4.56
C ASP A 97 -2.92 -12.98 -5.09
N GLU A 98 -3.58 -14.05 -5.52
CA GLU A 98 -4.97 -14.03 -5.99
C GLU A 98 -5.93 -13.53 -4.90
N GLN A 99 -5.78 -14.06 -3.67
CA GLN A 99 -6.59 -13.63 -2.52
C GLN A 99 -6.36 -12.15 -2.20
N VAL A 100 -5.09 -11.72 -2.14
CA VAL A 100 -4.74 -10.32 -1.84
C VAL A 100 -5.29 -9.39 -2.91
N MET A 101 -5.13 -9.70 -4.20
CA MET A 101 -5.65 -8.87 -5.28
C MET A 101 -7.17 -8.74 -5.21
N SER A 102 -7.88 -9.82 -4.93
CA SER A 102 -9.34 -9.81 -4.78
C SER A 102 -9.80 -8.97 -3.57
N ASP A 103 -9.13 -9.09 -2.42
CA ASP A 103 -9.44 -8.32 -1.22
C ASP A 103 -9.16 -6.82 -1.41
N VAL A 104 -8.05 -6.49 -2.05
CA VAL A 104 -7.64 -5.10 -2.37
C VAL A 104 -8.62 -4.46 -3.36
N GLN A 105 -9.03 -5.20 -4.39
CA GLN A 105 -10.07 -4.74 -5.33
C GLN A 105 -11.39 -4.47 -4.61
N SER A 106 -11.83 -5.40 -3.75
CA SER A 106 -13.07 -5.24 -2.98
C SER A 106 -13.04 -4.01 -2.06
N ALA A 107 -11.88 -3.73 -1.45
CA ALA A 107 -11.69 -2.53 -0.64
C ALA A 107 -11.76 -1.25 -1.49
N ALA A 108 -11.15 -1.24 -2.68
CA ALA A 108 -11.21 -0.12 -3.61
C ALA A 108 -12.65 0.13 -4.09
N GLU A 109 -13.37 -0.91 -4.51
CA GLU A 109 -14.77 -0.82 -4.93
C GLU A 109 -15.67 -0.31 -3.81
N TYR A 110 -15.43 -0.74 -2.57
CA TYR A 110 -16.19 -0.26 -1.42
C TYR A 110 -16.05 1.25 -1.23
N VAL A 111 -14.82 1.80 -1.20
CA VAL A 111 -14.66 3.25 -1.01
C VAL A 111 -15.15 4.06 -2.19
N LEU A 112 -15.04 3.53 -3.40
CA LEU A 112 -15.59 4.16 -4.60
C LEU A 112 -17.11 4.21 -4.60
N SER A 113 -17.77 3.25 -3.94
CA SER A 113 -19.24 3.21 -3.81
C SER A 113 -19.81 4.23 -2.82
N LEU A 114 -18.96 4.85 -1.99
CA LEU A 114 -19.42 5.83 -1.01
C LEU A 114 -19.91 7.12 -1.71
N PRO A 115 -21.04 7.69 -1.28
CA PRO A 115 -21.58 8.92 -1.88
C PRO A 115 -20.63 10.13 -1.84
N SER A 116 -19.67 10.12 -0.90
CA SER A 116 -18.66 11.16 -0.74
C SER A 116 -17.39 10.92 -1.59
N SER A 117 -17.35 9.87 -2.42
CA SER A 117 -16.20 9.59 -3.29
C SER A 117 -16.20 10.49 -4.52
N ASN A 118 -15.00 10.92 -4.95
CA ASN A 118 -14.82 11.62 -6.23
C ASN A 118 -14.65 10.65 -7.43
N GLY A 119 -14.71 9.34 -7.18
CA GLY A 119 -14.57 8.30 -8.20
C GLY A 119 -13.13 7.92 -8.53
N LYS A 120 -12.12 8.45 -7.82
CA LYS A 120 -10.71 8.10 -8.00
C LYS A 120 -10.15 7.42 -6.75
N VAL A 121 -9.29 6.41 -6.94
CA VAL A 121 -8.66 5.67 -5.85
C VAL A 121 -7.18 5.40 -6.13
N ALA A 122 -6.35 5.61 -5.11
CA ALA A 122 -4.95 5.22 -5.09
C ALA A 122 -4.75 3.93 -4.26
N VAL A 123 -3.62 3.27 -4.45
CA VAL A 123 -3.15 2.22 -3.56
C VAL A 123 -1.81 2.61 -2.95
N PHE A 124 -1.67 2.36 -1.65
CA PHE A 124 -0.44 2.59 -0.88
C PHE A 124 -0.07 1.32 -0.13
N GLY A 125 1.21 0.99 -0.11
CA GLY A 125 1.73 -0.09 0.70
C GLY A 125 3.21 0.05 1.02
N THR A 126 3.65 -0.60 2.10
CA THR A 126 5.04 -0.63 2.51
C THR A 126 5.51 -2.07 2.74
N CYS A 127 6.78 -2.38 2.54
CA CYS A 127 7.33 -3.72 2.71
C CYS A 127 6.57 -4.75 1.84
N SER A 128 6.03 -5.83 2.41
CA SER A 128 5.16 -6.75 1.66
C SER A 128 3.92 -6.06 1.08
N GLY A 129 3.38 -5.05 1.79
CA GLY A 129 2.30 -4.21 1.27
C GLY A 129 2.73 -3.36 0.07
N GLY A 130 3.99 -2.93 0.01
CA GLY A 130 4.58 -2.24 -1.15
C GLY A 130 4.62 -3.16 -2.37
N ARG A 131 5.05 -4.41 -2.19
CA ARG A 131 4.96 -5.46 -3.22
C ARG A 131 3.54 -5.61 -3.76
N HIS A 132 2.58 -5.71 -2.84
CA HIS A 132 1.17 -5.88 -3.23
C HIS A 132 0.57 -4.62 -3.86
N ALA A 133 1.01 -3.41 -3.46
CA ALA A 133 0.60 -2.16 -4.09
C ALA A 133 1.07 -2.11 -5.55
N PHE A 134 2.33 -2.45 -5.82
CA PHE A 134 2.84 -2.57 -7.19
C PHE A 134 2.07 -3.61 -8.01
N LEU A 135 1.90 -4.83 -7.45
CA LEU A 135 1.15 -5.90 -8.11
C LEU A 135 -0.30 -5.49 -8.40
N SER A 136 -0.96 -4.79 -7.46
CA SER A 136 -2.31 -4.25 -7.66
C SER A 136 -2.37 -3.25 -8.81
N GLY A 137 -1.39 -2.35 -8.91
CA GLY A 137 -1.29 -1.41 -10.03
C GLY A 137 -1.08 -2.06 -11.38
N CYS A 138 -0.49 -3.28 -11.40
CA CYS A 138 -0.28 -4.05 -12.62
C CYS A 138 -1.48 -4.90 -13.03
N GLN A 139 -2.26 -5.41 -12.06
CA GLN A 139 -3.30 -6.41 -12.32
C GLN A 139 -4.73 -5.88 -12.19
N LEU A 140 -4.93 -4.73 -11.54
CA LEU A 140 -6.24 -4.17 -11.25
C LEU A 140 -6.40 -2.79 -11.92
N ASP A 141 -7.35 -2.67 -12.82
CA ASP A 141 -7.59 -1.42 -13.58
C ASP A 141 -8.28 -0.32 -12.75
N VAL A 142 -8.63 -0.61 -11.50
CA VAL A 142 -9.36 0.32 -10.63
C VAL A 142 -8.52 1.48 -10.11
N PHE A 143 -7.19 1.34 -10.06
CA PHE A 143 -6.30 2.32 -9.44
C PHE A 143 -5.87 3.44 -10.39
N ASN A 144 -5.95 4.68 -9.91
CA ASN A 144 -5.50 5.89 -10.59
C ASN A 144 -4.06 6.29 -10.20
N ALA A 145 -3.52 5.73 -9.11
CA ALA A 145 -2.16 5.98 -8.65
C ALA A 145 -1.68 4.84 -7.76
N VAL A 146 -0.38 4.57 -7.78
CA VAL A 146 0.29 3.55 -6.95
C VAL A 146 1.37 4.22 -6.12
N ILE A 147 1.42 3.91 -4.83
CA ILE A 147 2.52 4.32 -3.93
C ILE A 147 3.15 3.06 -3.36
N GLU A 148 4.38 2.81 -3.76
CA GLU A 148 5.21 1.69 -3.32
C GLU A 148 6.31 2.20 -2.40
N CYS A 149 6.29 1.81 -1.13
CA CYS A 149 7.36 2.11 -0.20
C CYS A 149 8.15 0.84 0.08
N TRP A 150 9.43 0.80 -0.33
CA TRP A 150 10.37 -0.33 -0.14
C TRP A 150 9.70 -1.70 -0.29
N GLY A 151 9.01 -1.92 -1.41
CA GLY A 151 8.37 -3.19 -1.73
C GLY A 151 9.38 -4.34 -1.79
N GLY A 152 9.41 -5.20 -0.77
CA GLY A 152 10.23 -6.40 -0.79
C GLY A 152 9.63 -7.44 -1.73
N ASN A 153 10.47 -8.21 -2.43
CA ASN A 153 10.01 -9.25 -3.36
C ASN A 153 9.17 -8.74 -4.55
N VAL A 154 9.36 -7.50 -4.99
CA VAL A 154 8.90 -7.06 -6.32
C VAL A 154 9.68 -7.79 -7.40
N ILE A 155 10.97 -7.98 -7.17
CA ILE A 155 11.86 -8.82 -7.99
C ILE A 155 12.19 -10.07 -7.18
N MET A 156 11.81 -11.23 -7.70
CA MET A 156 11.99 -12.53 -7.06
C MET A 156 12.75 -13.48 -7.97
N ASP A 157 13.72 -14.18 -7.38
CA ASP A 157 14.35 -15.32 -8.04
C ASP A 157 13.42 -16.55 -8.04
N GLN A 158 13.66 -17.48 -8.95
CA GLN A 158 12.88 -18.72 -9.08
C GLN A 158 12.78 -19.50 -7.75
N SER A 159 13.81 -19.43 -6.90
CA SER A 159 13.85 -20.10 -5.59
C SER A 159 12.98 -19.44 -4.52
N GLN A 160 12.54 -18.21 -4.75
CA GLN A 160 11.68 -17.43 -3.83
C GLN A 160 10.19 -17.56 -4.17
N LEU A 161 9.88 -18.12 -5.35
CA LEU A 161 8.50 -18.33 -5.76
C LEU A 161 7.87 -19.47 -4.94
N THR A 162 6.59 -19.32 -4.63
CA THR A 162 5.78 -20.31 -3.89
C THR A 162 4.48 -20.58 -4.64
N ASP A 163 3.74 -21.62 -4.24
CA ASP A 163 2.41 -21.89 -4.80
C ASP A 163 1.43 -20.73 -4.58
N LYS A 164 1.63 -19.95 -3.51
CA LYS A 164 0.84 -18.75 -3.18
C LYS A 164 1.30 -17.51 -3.94
N GLN A 165 2.58 -17.45 -4.29
CA GLN A 165 3.23 -16.33 -5.00
C GLN A 165 4.03 -16.90 -6.18
N PRO A 166 3.33 -17.38 -7.23
CA PRO A 166 3.97 -18.20 -8.29
C PRO A 166 4.72 -17.35 -9.32
N VAL A 167 4.54 -16.04 -9.33
CA VAL A 167 5.13 -15.14 -10.33
C VAL A 167 5.75 -13.94 -9.65
N SER A 168 6.96 -13.58 -10.07
CA SER A 168 7.61 -12.34 -9.61
C SER A 168 6.83 -11.11 -10.12
N PRO A 169 6.41 -10.16 -9.25
CA PRO A 169 5.59 -9.01 -9.63
C PRO A 169 6.17 -8.18 -10.78
N ASN A 170 7.50 -8.03 -10.88
CA ASN A 170 8.13 -7.28 -11.96
C ASN A 170 7.81 -7.85 -13.36
N SER A 171 7.44 -9.13 -13.47
CA SER A 171 6.98 -9.71 -14.75
C SER A 171 5.71 -9.05 -15.30
N TYR A 172 4.99 -8.34 -14.48
CA TYR A 172 3.77 -7.60 -14.85
C TYR A 172 4.02 -6.10 -15.10
N THR A 173 5.27 -5.61 -15.05
CA THR A 173 5.60 -4.18 -15.22
C THR A 173 4.97 -3.57 -16.47
N ALA A 174 4.94 -4.30 -17.58
CA ALA A 174 4.32 -3.85 -18.82
C ALA A 174 2.80 -3.59 -18.72
N GLN A 175 2.13 -4.18 -17.73
CA GLN A 175 0.69 -4.04 -17.48
C GLN A 175 0.35 -2.86 -16.57
N LEU A 176 1.34 -2.26 -15.88
CA LEU A 176 1.09 -1.11 -15.02
C LEU A 176 0.45 0.03 -15.83
N SER A 177 -0.77 0.42 -15.48
CA SER A 177 -1.54 1.44 -16.19
C SER A 177 -1.52 2.81 -15.48
N ALA A 178 -1.42 2.81 -14.15
CA ALA A 178 -1.40 4.01 -13.32
C ALA A 178 0.03 4.54 -13.12
N PRO A 179 0.21 5.86 -12.89
CA PRO A 179 1.49 6.38 -12.42
C PRO A 179 1.87 5.79 -11.06
N ILE A 180 3.19 5.59 -10.86
CA ILE A 180 3.72 5.03 -9.62
C ILE A 180 4.73 5.96 -8.97
N LEU A 181 4.59 6.16 -7.64
CA LEU A 181 5.59 6.75 -6.77
C LEU A 181 6.28 5.64 -5.98
N GLY A 182 7.61 5.58 -6.02
CA GLY A 182 8.42 4.66 -5.23
C GLY A 182 9.30 5.40 -4.23
N LEU A 183 9.33 4.93 -2.98
CA LEU A 183 10.18 5.47 -1.90
C LEU A 183 11.07 4.36 -1.34
N PHE A 184 12.39 4.53 -1.42
CA PHE A 184 13.37 3.47 -1.06
C PHE A 184 14.54 4.01 -0.27
N GLY A 185 14.94 3.28 0.78
CA GLY A 185 16.16 3.56 1.53
C GLY A 185 17.36 2.81 0.93
N ASP A 186 18.52 3.47 0.81
CA ASP A 186 19.72 2.84 0.23
C ASP A 186 20.46 1.92 1.22
N LEU A 187 20.09 1.93 2.50
CA LEU A 187 20.58 0.99 3.50
C LEU A 187 19.71 -0.25 3.66
N ASP A 188 18.65 -0.37 2.84
CA ASP A 188 17.74 -1.52 2.87
C ASP A 188 18.40 -2.77 2.27
N GLN A 189 18.03 -3.93 2.81
CA GLN A 189 18.50 -5.23 2.35
C GLN A 189 17.39 -6.03 1.61
N SER A 190 16.16 -5.50 1.61
CA SER A 190 15.01 -6.11 0.91
C SER A 190 13.89 -5.07 0.70
N PRO A 191 13.87 -4.39 -0.46
CA PRO A 191 14.73 -4.56 -1.63
C PRO A 191 16.14 -4.00 -1.44
N THR A 192 17.14 -4.62 -2.06
CA THR A 192 18.47 -4.04 -2.14
C THR A 192 18.53 -2.87 -3.11
N PRO A 193 19.53 -1.96 -3.01
CA PRO A 193 19.72 -0.90 -3.99
C PRO A 193 19.76 -1.40 -5.44
N GLU A 194 20.36 -2.57 -5.69
CA GLU A 194 20.43 -3.18 -7.02
C GLU A 194 19.05 -3.61 -7.53
N GLN A 195 18.22 -4.20 -6.67
CA GLN A 195 16.84 -4.57 -7.02
C GLN A 195 16.00 -3.32 -7.33
N VAL A 196 16.17 -2.24 -6.57
CA VAL A 196 15.48 -0.97 -6.87
C VAL A 196 15.94 -0.39 -8.21
N ASN A 197 17.25 -0.43 -8.51
CA ASN A 197 17.77 0.03 -9.80
C ASN A 197 17.20 -0.81 -10.96
N GLN A 198 17.10 -2.13 -10.79
CA GLN A 198 16.50 -3.01 -11.79
C GLN A 198 15.02 -2.69 -11.99
N HIS A 199 14.26 -2.53 -10.91
CA HIS A 199 12.84 -2.20 -10.96
C HIS A 199 12.59 -0.87 -11.70
N GLU A 200 13.39 0.16 -11.37
CA GLU A 200 13.33 1.46 -12.04
C GLU A 200 13.65 1.34 -13.54
N GLN A 201 14.68 0.55 -13.90
CA GLN A 201 15.05 0.33 -15.29
C GLN A 201 13.94 -0.39 -16.07
N GLU A 202 13.28 -1.39 -15.46
CA GLU A 202 12.15 -2.11 -16.08
C GLU A 202 10.94 -1.20 -16.32
N LEU A 203 10.63 -0.30 -15.38
CA LEU A 203 9.58 0.72 -15.55
C LEU A 203 9.91 1.67 -16.71
N LYS A 204 11.16 2.11 -16.80
CA LYS A 204 11.66 2.98 -17.86
C LYS A 204 11.59 2.31 -19.22
N ASP A 205 12.05 1.06 -19.32
CA ASP A 205 12.05 0.30 -20.57
C ASP A 205 10.63 0.00 -21.06
N ALA A 206 9.69 -0.19 -20.13
CA ALA A 206 8.27 -0.35 -20.41
C ALA A 206 7.53 0.99 -20.67
N GLY A 207 8.22 2.13 -20.63
CA GLY A 207 7.65 3.45 -20.86
C GLY A 207 6.60 3.88 -19.84
N LYS A 208 6.75 3.44 -18.58
CA LYS A 208 5.79 3.74 -17.51
C LYS A 208 6.01 5.13 -16.92
N ASN A 209 4.93 5.71 -16.39
CA ASN A 209 5.00 6.97 -15.66
C ASN A 209 5.39 6.64 -14.21
N TYR A 210 6.62 6.91 -13.83
CA TYR A 210 7.15 6.61 -12.51
C TYR A 210 7.93 7.78 -11.91
N GLU A 211 7.99 7.82 -10.58
CA GLU A 211 8.74 8.78 -9.78
C GLU A 211 9.35 8.03 -8.60
N PHE A 212 10.67 7.73 -8.68
CA PHE A 212 11.39 7.02 -7.61
C PHE A 212 12.28 7.97 -6.82
N HIS A 213 12.20 7.90 -5.50
CA HIS A 213 13.04 8.67 -4.58
C HIS A 213 13.88 7.72 -3.71
N ARG A 214 15.16 8.05 -3.63
CA ARG A 214 16.16 7.29 -2.88
C ARG A 214 16.59 8.09 -1.66
N TYR A 215 16.73 7.39 -0.54
CA TYR A 215 17.15 7.98 0.74
C TYR A 215 18.45 7.32 1.21
N PRO A 216 19.63 7.95 0.98
CA PRO A 216 20.94 7.34 1.23
C PRO A 216 21.18 6.94 2.70
N GLU A 217 20.54 7.63 3.65
CA GLU A 217 20.73 7.43 5.09
C GLU A 217 19.59 6.60 5.73
N ALA A 218 18.63 6.15 4.95
CA ALA A 218 17.49 5.38 5.44
C ALA A 218 17.60 3.91 5.04
N GLY A 219 17.05 3.05 5.87
CA GLY A 219 16.89 1.62 5.61
C GLY A 219 15.43 1.22 5.52
N HIS A 220 15.17 -0.08 5.65
CA HIS A 220 13.83 -0.64 5.64
C HIS A 220 12.94 -0.03 6.72
N GLY A 221 11.73 0.39 6.38
CA GLY A 221 10.75 0.84 7.37
C GLY A 221 10.97 2.25 7.92
N PHE A 222 11.66 3.12 7.21
CA PHE A 222 12.01 4.46 7.70
C PHE A 222 10.79 5.37 8.01
N LEU A 223 9.58 5.02 7.60
CA LEU A 223 8.34 5.70 8.00
C LEU A 223 7.78 5.22 9.36
N TYR A 224 8.29 4.11 9.93
CA TYR A 224 7.73 3.47 11.12
C TYR A 224 8.21 4.18 12.38
N TYR A 225 7.53 5.27 12.75
CA TYR A 225 7.91 6.16 13.85
C TYR A 225 7.87 5.48 15.24
N ASP A 226 7.21 4.34 15.36
CA ASP A 226 7.12 3.53 16.57
C ASP A 226 8.27 2.52 16.74
N ARG A 227 9.25 2.54 15.81
CA ARG A 227 10.36 1.58 15.76
C ARG A 227 11.72 2.27 15.67
N PRO A 228 12.80 1.62 16.16
CA PRO A 228 14.16 2.18 16.09
C PRO A 228 14.69 2.43 14.69
N ILE A 229 14.07 1.84 13.66
CA ILE A 229 14.43 2.03 12.24
C ILE A 229 13.88 3.32 11.63
N TYR A 230 13.09 4.09 12.40
CA TYR A 230 12.54 5.36 11.96
C TYR A 230 13.65 6.36 11.59
N HIS A 231 13.55 6.95 10.41
CA HIS A 231 14.45 8.02 9.97
C HIS A 231 13.66 9.29 9.69
N GLN A 232 13.65 10.22 10.64
CA GLN A 232 12.73 11.35 10.68
C GLN A 232 12.77 12.21 9.43
N SER A 233 13.97 12.62 8.96
CA SER A 233 14.08 13.49 7.77
C SER A 233 13.53 12.83 6.51
N SER A 234 13.88 11.56 6.28
CA SER A 234 13.36 10.78 5.14
C SER A 234 11.86 10.53 5.24
N ALA A 235 11.35 10.33 6.47
CA ALA A 235 9.93 10.13 6.69
C ALA A 235 9.11 11.39 6.40
N VAL A 236 9.57 12.57 6.84
CA VAL A 236 8.90 13.84 6.58
C VAL A 236 8.88 14.12 5.07
N ASP A 237 10.02 14.05 4.40
CA ASP A 237 10.13 14.23 2.96
C ASP A 237 9.28 13.21 2.17
N GLY A 238 9.29 11.94 2.60
CA GLY A 238 8.49 10.88 1.97
C GLY A 238 6.98 11.16 2.05
N TRP A 239 6.49 11.61 3.21
CA TRP A 239 5.08 11.99 3.36
C TRP A 239 4.72 13.20 2.49
N GLU A 240 5.57 14.22 2.41
CA GLU A 240 5.36 15.39 1.53
C GLU A 240 5.24 14.94 0.07
N LYS A 241 6.17 14.10 -0.40
CA LYS A 241 6.14 13.56 -1.77
C LYS A 241 4.89 12.72 -2.05
N MET A 242 4.46 11.89 -1.11
CA MET A 242 3.24 11.10 -1.25
C MET A 242 2.00 12.01 -1.41
N PHE A 243 1.85 13.03 -0.59
CA PHE A 243 0.70 13.93 -0.69
C PHE A 243 0.76 14.81 -1.94
N ASP A 244 1.92 15.27 -2.37
CA ASP A 244 2.08 16.00 -3.63
C ASP A 244 1.74 15.11 -4.84
N PHE A 245 2.18 13.86 -4.84
CA PHE A 245 1.86 12.88 -5.87
C PHE A 245 0.35 12.59 -5.93
N LEU A 246 -0.26 12.31 -4.79
CA LEU A 246 -1.70 12.08 -4.70
C LEU A 246 -2.51 13.31 -5.15
N GLY A 247 -2.06 14.52 -4.79
CA GLY A 247 -2.69 15.77 -5.23
C GLY A 247 -2.69 15.96 -6.74
N ARG A 248 -1.70 15.42 -7.45
CA ARG A 248 -1.59 15.48 -8.93
C ARG A 248 -2.35 14.36 -9.63
N THR A 249 -2.67 13.27 -8.95
CA THR A 249 -3.16 12.05 -9.61
C THR A 249 -4.63 11.71 -9.29
N VAL A 250 -5.06 11.90 -8.04
CA VAL A 250 -6.40 11.48 -7.59
C VAL A 250 -7.30 12.60 -7.08
N SER A 251 -6.79 13.83 -6.99
CA SER A 251 -7.61 14.99 -6.59
C SER A 251 -8.55 15.44 -7.70
#